data_6b83b23881f65073b114fd2ec5389119
#
_entry.id   6b83b23881f65073b114fd2ec5389119
#
_cell.length_a   1.000
_cell.length_b   1.000
_cell.length_c   1.000
_cell.angle_alpha   90.00
_cell.angle_beta   90.00
_cell.angle_gamma   90.00
#
_symmetry.space_group_name_H-M   'P 1'
#
loop_
_entity.id
_entity.type
_entity.pdbx_description
1 polymer ?
#
loop_
_entity_poly.entity_id
_entity_poly.type
_entity_poly.pdbx_seq_one_letter_code
_entity_poly.pdbx_strand_id
1 'polypeptide(L)'
;MKTEQITKAYEMAKERYAALGVDTDKAIETLENTPISLHCWQADDVVGFERNVAASGGIQTTGNYPGKARNIDELRQDIEKVDSLLAGKFRLNLHETYGEFGGKFVDRDEVGVEHFEGWMQWAKEHNMKLDFNSTSFSHPKSGSLTLANPDKEIRDFWIEHTKRCRRIADAMGKFQNDPCIMNIWVHDGSKDLTVNKLRYREILKQSLDEILAEDLPGMKSCLEAKLFGIGLEAYTVGSNYFYTGYCAKNNVMYTLDTGHYEPTENVSDAISALLLYVPELMLHVSRPMHWDSDHVTLFDDNTRNLFSEIVRANALDRAHIGLDYFDASINRIGAY
;
A
#
# COMPACT_ATOMS: atom_id res chain seq x y z
N MET A 1 21.23 -26.90 7.95
CA MET A 1 22.50 -26.54 8.63
C MET A 1 22.27 -26.71 10.13
N LYS A 2 23.26 -27.24 10.87
CA LYS A 2 23.09 -27.40 12.34
C LYS A 2 23.20 -26.03 13.01
N THR A 3 22.36 -25.74 13.99
CA THR A 3 22.32 -24.46 14.73
C THR A 3 23.71 -24.01 15.20
N GLU A 4 24.52 -24.94 15.73
CA GLU A 4 25.88 -24.68 16.17
C GLU A 4 26.79 -24.11 15.04
N GLN A 5 26.60 -24.58 13.80
CA GLN A 5 27.38 -24.08 12.65
C GLN A 5 26.96 -22.68 12.26
N ILE A 6 25.65 -22.37 12.37
CA ILE A 6 25.13 -21.03 12.10
C ILE A 6 25.68 -20.05 13.13
N THR A 7 25.63 -20.42 14.43
CA THR A 7 26.14 -19.59 15.51
C THR A 7 27.64 -19.27 15.33
N LYS A 8 28.45 -20.29 15.04
CA LYS A 8 29.90 -20.07 14.78
C LYS A 8 30.15 -19.15 13.59
N ALA A 9 29.40 -19.33 12.51
CA ALA A 9 29.52 -18.47 11.33
C ALA A 9 29.12 -17.02 11.65
N TYR A 10 28.07 -16.82 12.44
CA TYR A 10 27.63 -15.52 12.89
C TYR A 10 28.70 -14.83 13.76
N GLU A 11 29.25 -15.50 14.77
CA GLU A 11 30.30 -14.91 15.61
C GLU A 11 31.53 -14.46 14.81
N MET A 12 31.97 -15.28 13.82
CA MET A 12 33.05 -14.90 12.93
C MET A 12 32.72 -13.67 12.06
N ALA A 13 31.46 -13.54 11.60
CA ALA A 13 31.01 -12.37 10.87
C ALA A 13 30.95 -11.13 11.76
N LYS A 14 30.40 -11.28 12.98
CA LYS A 14 30.29 -10.23 14.00
C LYS A 14 31.65 -9.58 14.30
N GLU A 15 32.70 -10.39 14.52
CA GLU A 15 34.05 -9.87 14.75
C GLU A 15 34.55 -9.03 13.56
N ARG A 16 34.32 -9.49 12.32
CA ARG A 16 34.72 -8.76 11.11
C ARG A 16 33.99 -7.44 10.95
N TYR A 17 32.68 -7.43 11.18
CA TYR A 17 31.87 -6.21 11.11
C TYR A 17 32.23 -5.23 12.23
N ALA A 18 32.51 -5.72 13.44
CA ALA A 18 32.95 -4.88 14.58
C ALA A 18 34.27 -4.18 14.26
N ALA A 19 35.21 -4.82 13.56
CA ALA A 19 36.45 -4.20 13.10
C ALA A 19 36.23 -3.03 12.13
N LEU A 20 35.06 -2.97 11.49
CA LEU A 20 34.60 -1.87 10.61
C LEU A 20 33.71 -0.86 11.34
N GLY A 21 33.50 -1.03 12.64
CA GLY A 21 32.64 -0.15 13.45
C GLY A 21 31.15 -0.46 13.36
N VAL A 22 30.78 -1.66 12.88
CA VAL A 22 29.37 -2.08 12.75
C VAL A 22 29.00 -3.01 13.91
N ASP A 23 27.95 -2.67 14.64
CA ASP A 23 27.29 -3.52 15.64
C ASP A 23 26.18 -4.33 14.97
N THR A 24 26.47 -5.62 14.71
CA THR A 24 25.52 -6.51 14.01
C THR A 24 24.33 -6.90 14.87
N ASP A 25 24.48 -7.00 16.19
CA ASP A 25 23.35 -7.32 17.08
C ASP A 25 22.35 -6.17 17.07
N LYS A 26 22.82 -4.93 17.18
CA LYS A 26 21.96 -3.75 17.09
C LYS A 26 21.32 -3.62 15.71
N ALA A 27 22.02 -3.93 14.64
CA ALA A 27 21.46 -3.90 13.29
C ALA A 27 20.33 -4.93 13.11
N ILE A 28 20.52 -6.14 13.63
CA ILE A 28 19.48 -7.20 13.62
C ILE A 28 18.28 -6.78 14.47
N GLU A 29 18.50 -6.30 15.70
CA GLU A 29 17.44 -5.81 16.58
C GLU A 29 16.62 -4.68 15.91
N THR A 30 17.31 -3.75 15.23
CA THR A 30 16.64 -2.68 14.48
C THR A 30 15.76 -3.25 13.37
N LEU A 31 16.29 -4.20 12.59
CA LEU A 31 15.54 -4.85 11.50
C LEU A 31 14.33 -5.63 12.02
N GLU A 32 14.50 -6.41 13.09
CA GLU A 32 13.41 -7.18 13.72
C GLU A 32 12.27 -6.27 14.25
N ASN A 33 12.59 -5.04 14.62
CA ASN A 33 11.63 -4.06 15.11
C ASN A 33 11.10 -3.11 14.03
N THR A 34 11.59 -3.21 12.80
CA THR A 34 11.09 -2.43 11.65
C THR A 34 9.92 -3.18 11.02
N PRO A 35 8.66 -2.71 11.18
CA PRO A 35 7.52 -3.42 10.63
C PRO A 35 7.45 -3.25 9.11
N ILE A 36 7.07 -4.32 8.43
CA ILE A 36 6.80 -4.32 6.99
C ILE A 36 5.32 -4.60 6.78
N SER A 37 4.64 -3.74 6.03
CA SER A 37 3.22 -3.87 5.72
C SER A 37 3.03 -4.74 4.47
N LEU A 38 2.33 -5.86 4.63
CA LEU A 38 2.04 -6.82 3.56
C LEU A 38 0.63 -6.60 3.04
N HIS A 39 0.45 -6.48 1.74
CA HIS A 39 -0.87 -6.30 1.15
C HIS A 39 -1.66 -7.60 1.10
N CYS A 40 -2.94 -7.54 1.45
CA CYS A 40 -3.83 -8.71 1.50
C CYS A 40 -4.10 -9.33 0.13
N TRP A 41 -3.98 -8.58 -0.95
CA TRP A 41 -4.30 -9.02 -2.31
C TRP A 41 -3.14 -9.63 -3.09
N GLN A 42 -1.97 -9.72 -2.49
CA GLN A 42 -0.83 -10.35 -3.14
C GLN A 42 -1.14 -11.80 -3.50
N ALA A 43 -0.89 -12.18 -4.73
CA ALA A 43 -1.14 -13.50 -5.30
C ALA A 43 -2.61 -13.94 -5.43
N ASP A 44 -3.59 -13.16 -4.95
CA ASP A 44 -5.01 -13.56 -4.93
C ASP A 44 -5.88 -12.86 -5.95
N ASP A 45 -5.39 -11.81 -6.57
CA ASP A 45 -6.23 -10.86 -7.27
C ASP A 45 -6.82 -9.77 -6.36
N VAL A 46 -7.13 -8.63 -6.93
CA VAL A 46 -7.63 -7.44 -6.24
C VAL A 46 -9.15 -7.43 -5.99
N VAL A 47 -9.80 -8.55 -6.19
CA VAL A 47 -11.27 -8.65 -6.09
C VAL A 47 -11.76 -8.64 -4.65
N GLY A 48 -10.99 -9.18 -3.72
CA GLY A 48 -11.43 -9.33 -2.33
C GLY A 48 -12.66 -10.24 -2.20
N PHE A 49 -13.54 -9.89 -1.26
CA PHE A 49 -14.74 -10.67 -0.93
C PHE A 49 -16.06 -9.94 -1.22
N GLU A 50 -16.02 -8.84 -1.94
CA GLU A 50 -17.22 -8.19 -2.47
C GLU A 50 -18.00 -9.14 -3.39
N ARG A 51 -19.32 -9.08 -3.33
CA ARG A 51 -20.16 -9.85 -4.25
C ARG A 51 -20.38 -9.10 -5.55
N ASN A 52 -20.33 -9.83 -6.65
CA ASN A 52 -20.71 -9.41 -8.01
C ASN A 52 -19.82 -8.34 -8.66
N VAL A 53 -18.60 -8.22 -8.25
CA VAL A 53 -17.65 -7.32 -8.90
C VAL A 53 -16.63 -8.17 -9.68
N ALA A 54 -16.65 -8.05 -11.00
CA ALA A 54 -15.56 -8.58 -11.82
C ALA A 54 -14.43 -7.56 -11.82
N ALA A 55 -13.18 -8.01 -11.71
CA ALA A 55 -12.03 -7.15 -11.90
C ALA A 55 -12.17 -6.43 -13.25
N SER A 56 -12.24 -5.13 -13.22
CA SER A 56 -12.42 -4.29 -14.40
C SER A 56 -11.48 -3.09 -14.33
N GLY A 57 -11.29 -2.42 -15.45
CA GLY A 57 -10.50 -1.20 -15.48
C GLY A 57 -8.99 -1.42 -15.58
N GLY A 58 -8.54 -2.60 -16.03
CA GLY A 58 -7.13 -2.86 -16.34
C GLY A 58 -6.26 -3.32 -15.16
N ILE A 59 -6.76 -3.34 -13.95
CA ILE A 59 -6.11 -4.01 -12.84
C ILE A 59 -6.43 -5.49 -12.97
N GLN A 60 -5.52 -6.21 -13.59
CA GLN A 60 -5.60 -7.65 -13.72
C GLN A 60 -4.27 -8.25 -13.28
N THR A 61 -4.33 -9.12 -12.30
CA THR A 61 -3.18 -9.93 -11.94
C THR A 61 -2.85 -10.89 -13.06
N THR A 62 -1.57 -11.11 -13.29
CA THR A 62 -1.11 -12.13 -14.22
C THR A 62 -1.12 -13.49 -13.54
N GLY A 63 -1.62 -14.51 -14.23
CA GLY A 63 -1.63 -15.87 -13.77
C GLY A 63 -3.00 -16.42 -13.44
N ASN A 64 -3.02 -17.69 -13.10
CA ASN A 64 -4.24 -18.44 -12.84
C ASN A 64 -3.97 -19.53 -11.78
N TYR A 65 -3.50 -19.12 -10.62
CA TYR A 65 -3.26 -20.05 -9.53
C TYR A 65 -4.59 -20.57 -8.96
N PRO A 66 -4.85 -21.88 -8.95
CA PRO A 66 -6.16 -22.41 -8.57
C PRO A 66 -6.40 -22.46 -7.06
N GLY A 67 -5.38 -22.24 -6.25
CA GLY A 67 -5.40 -22.36 -4.79
C GLY A 67 -5.54 -21.02 -4.06
N LYS A 68 -6.10 -19.99 -4.69
CA LYS A 68 -6.35 -18.70 -4.02
C LYS A 68 -7.40 -18.83 -2.92
N ALA A 69 -7.32 -17.98 -1.90
CA ALA A 69 -8.31 -17.90 -0.83
C ALA A 69 -9.71 -17.59 -1.40
N ARG A 70 -10.71 -18.37 -0.99
CA ARG A 70 -12.11 -18.26 -1.46
C ARG A 70 -12.99 -17.49 -0.50
N ASN A 71 -12.52 -17.29 0.72
CA ASN A 71 -13.18 -16.60 1.81
C ASN A 71 -12.14 -16.04 2.80
N ILE A 72 -12.61 -15.27 3.76
CA ILE A 72 -11.79 -14.61 4.76
C ILE A 72 -11.03 -15.60 5.65
N ASP A 73 -11.64 -16.72 5.99
CA ASP A 73 -11.00 -17.73 6.86
C ASP A 73 -9.80 -18.38 6.16
N GLU A 74 -9.92 -18.66 4.87
CA GLU A 74 -8.80 -19.18 4.07
C GLU A 74 -7.69 -18.14 3.93
N LEU A 75 -8.03 -16.85 3.75
CA LEU A 75 -7.05 -15.77 3.72
C LEU A 75 -6.31 -15.64 5.06
N ARG A 76 -7.04 -15.66 6.19
CA ARG A 76 -6.44 -15.64 7.52
C ARG A 76 -5.46 -16.82 7.71
N GLN A 77 -5.84 -18.02 7.31
CA GLN A 77 -4.96 -19.20 7.37
C GLN A 77 -3.68 -19.03 6.52
N ASP A 78 -3.79 -18.43 5.34
CA ASP A 78 -2.63 -18.13 4.51
C ASP A 78 -1.69 -17.14 5.22
N ILE A 79 -2.24 -16.07 5.81
CA ILE A 79 -1.45 -15.06 6.54
C ILE A 79 -0.83 -15.66 7.81
N GLU A 80 -1.54 -16.47 8.57
CA GLU A 80 -1.01 -17.20 9.73
C GLU A 80 0.15 -18.11 9.34
N LYS A 81 0.04 -18.76 8.17
CA LYS A 81 1.13 -19.56 7.62
C LYS A 81 2.33 -18.70 7.24
N VAL A 82 2.11 -17.56 6.61
CA VAL A 82 3.17 -16.57 6.29
C VAL A 82 3.88 -16.13 7.57
N ASP A 83 3.12 -15.72 8.60
CA ASP A 83 3.65 -15.31 9.90
C ASP A 83 4.57 -16.37 10.51
N SER A 84 4.17 -17.64 10.42
CA SER A 84 4.97 -18.76 10.93
C SER A 84 6.29 -19.00 10.20
N LEU A 85 6.50 -18.41 9.02
CA LEU A 85 7.65 -18.61 8.15
C LEU A 85 8.58 -17.40 8.05
N LEU A 86 8.05 -16.20 8.30
CA LEU A 86 8.81 -14.95 8.24
C LEU A 86 9.44 -14.63 9.60
N ALA A 87 10.63 -14.04 9.55
CA ALA A 87 11.27 -13.44 10.71
C ALA A 87 10.92 -11.95 10.79
N GLY A 88 10.89 -11.40 12.02
CA GLY A 88 10.59 -9.99 12.25
C GLY A 88 9.11 -9.70 12.44
N LYS A 89 8.74 -8.42 12.38
CA LYS A 89 7.37 -7.94 12.54
C LYS A 89 6.81 -7.49 11.20
N PHE A 90 5.56 -7.83 10.94
CA PHE A 90 4.86 -7.27 9.81
C PHE A 90 3.44 -6.82 10.17
N ARG A 91 2.86 -6.03 9.29
CA ARG A 91 1.50 -5.52 9.36
C ARG A 91 0.73 -6.09 8.18
N LEU A 92 -0.56 -6.23 8.31
CA LEU A 92 -1.42 -6.61 7.19
C LEU A 92 -2.13 -5.37 6.65
N ASN A 93 -1.94 -5.09 5.38
CA ASN A 93 -2.58 -3.97 4.70
C ASN A 93 -3.85 -4.47 3.99
N LEU A 94 -5.00 -4.11 4.52
CA LEU A 94 -6.29 -4.51 3.97
C LEU A 94 -6.82 -3.49 2.96
N HIS A 95 -7.52 -3.98 1.94
CA HIS A 95 -8.38 -3.16 1.12
C HIS A 95 -9.83 -3.20 1.60
N GLU A 96 -10.59 -2.19 1.26
CA GLU A 96 -12.01 -2.12 1.60
C GLU A 96 -12.78 -3.35 1.09
N THR A 97 -12.43 -3.88 -0.08
CA THR A 97 -13.06 -5.09 -0.67
C THR A 97 -12.92 -6.38 0.16
N TYR A 98 -12.07 -6.36 1.18
CA TYR A 98 -11.85 -7.48 2.09
C TYR A 98 -12.69 -7.42 3.37
N GLY A 99 -13.72 -6.57 3.41
CA GLY A 99 -14.66 -6.49 4.52
C GLY A 99 -15.47 -7.78 4.75
N GLU A 100 -15.92 -8.00 5.97
CA GLU A 100 -16.79 -9.10 6.37
C GLU A 100 -18.26 -8.75 6.09
N PHE A 101 -18.68 -8.85 4.84
CA PHE A 101 -20.02 -8.43 4.39
C PHE A 101 -21.13 -9.45 4.72
N GLY A 102 -20.82 -10.60 5.33
CA GLY A 102 -21.79 -11.63 5.71
C GLY A 102 -22.59 -12.19 4.53
N GLY A 103 -22.02 -12.10 3.34
CA GLY A 103 -22.63 -12.54 2.11
C GLY A 103 -23.71 -11.60 1.57
N LYS A 104 -23.82 -10.39 2.08
CA LYS A 104 -24.69 -9.32 1.58
C LYS A 104 -23.92 -8.42 0.64
N PHE A 105 -24.61 -7.78 -0.28
CA PHE A 105 -24.05 -6.64 -1.02
C PHE A 105 -24.11 -5.41 -0.11
N VAL A 106 -22.99 -4.72 0.00
CA VAL A 106 -22.86 -3.41 0.64
C VAL A 106 -22.15 -2.54 -0.38
N ASP A 107 -22.73 -1.41 -0.76
CA ASP A 107 -22.08 -0.50 -1.72
C ASP A 107 -20.93 0.24 -1.04
N ARG A 108 -19.93 0.66 -1.80
CA ARG A 108 -18.68 1.21 -1.26
C ARG A 108 -18.85 2.51 -0.48
N ASP A 109 -19.89 3.28 -0.78
CA ASP A 109 -20.28 4.46 0.01
C ASP A 109 -21.11 4.12 1.26
N GLU A 110 -21.36 2.84 1.54
CA GLU A 110 -22.07 2.33 2.72
C GLU A 110 -21.17 1.49 3.66
N VAL A 111 -19.98 1.08 3.20
CA VAL A 111 -19.04 0.28 4.01
C VAL A 111 -18.66 1.02 5.29
N GLY A 112 -18.65 0.32 6.43
CA GLY A 112 -18.37 0.88 7.75
C GLY A 112 -17.45 0.02 8.60
N VAL A 113 -17.14 0.52 9.79
CA VAL A 113 -16.23 -0.12 10.77
C VAL A 113 -16.68 -1.53 11.11
N GLU A 114 -17.99 -1.76 11.19
CA GLU A 114 -18.62 -3.06 11.51
C GLU A 114 -18.19 -4.19 10.57
N HIS A 115 -17.80 -3.86 9.34
CA HIS A 115 -17.32 -4.85 8.37
C HIS A 115 -15.85 -5.24 8.58
N PHE A 116 -15.16 -4.62 9.54
CA PHE A 116 -13.75 -4.88 9.82
C PHE A 116 -13.47 -5.23 11.28
N GLU A 117 -14.50 -5.32 12.13
CA GLU A 117 -14.35 -5.68 13.55
C GLU A 117 -13.71 -7.07 13.71
N GLY A 118 -14.11 -8.03 12.88
CA GLY A 118 -13.51 -9.36 12.89
C GLY A 118 -12.03 -9.36 12.51
N TRP A 119 -11.63 -8.52 11.56
CA TRP A 119 -10.21 -8.33 11.22
C TRP A 119 -9.41 -7.70 12.36
N MET A 120 -9.96 -6.70 13.04
CA MET A 120 -9.32 -6.07 14.19
C MET A 120 -9.12 -7.08 15.34
N GLN A 121 -10.14 -7.87 15.62
CA GLN A 121 -10.07 -8.90 16.67
C GLN A 121 -9.04 -10.00 16.32
N TRP A 122 -9.09 -10.52 15.09
CA TRP A 122 -8.14 -11.51 14.59
C TRP A 122 -6.70 -10.99 14.65
N ALA A 123 -6.45 -9.77 14.17
CA ALA A 123 -5.12 -9.17 14.20
C ALA A 123 -4.58 -9.03 15.63
N LYS A 124 -5.44 -8.65 16.59
CA LYS A 124 -5.06 -8.59 18.00
C LYS A 124 -4.67 -9.95 18.56
N GLU A 125 -5.41 -11.02 18.23
CA GLU A 125 -5.13 -12.39 18.66
C GLU A 125 -3.79 -12.91 18.12
N HIS A 126 -3.40 -12.46 16.93
CA HIS A 126 -2.13 -12.81 16.29
C HIS A 126 -1.00 -11.79 16.53
N ASN A 127 -1.22 -10.80 17.43
CA ASN A 127 -0.25 -9.72 17.69
C ASN A 127 0.20 -8.99 16.43
N MET A 128 -0.69 -8.88 15.46
CA MET A 128 -0.47 -8.21 14.18
C MET A 128 -1.11 -6.82 14.19
N LYS A 129 -0.60 -5.90 13.40
CA LYS A 129 -1.18 -4.58 13.18
C LYS A 129 -1.79 -4.51 11.78
N LEU A 130 -2.75 -3.61 11.61
CA LEU A 130 -3.45 -3.39 10.34
C LEU A 130 -3.11 -2.03 9.77
N ASP A 131 -2.97 -2.00 8.45
CA ASP A 131 -3.01 -0.82 7.59
C ASP A 131 -4.17 -0.95 6.60
N PHE A 132 -4.47 0.10 5.84
CA PHE A 132 -5.69 0.13 5.05
C PHE A 132 -5.53 0.85 3.71
N ASN A 133 -6.36 0.48 2.73
CA ASN A 133 -6.47 1.14 1.43
C ASN A 133 -7.94 1.38 1.07
N SER A 134 -8.23 2.53 0.47
CA SER A 134 -9.45 2.72 -0.30
C SER A 134 -9.35 2.01 -1.65
N THR A 135 -10.49 1.62 -2.22
CA THR A 135 -10.54 0.92 -3.50
C THR A 135 -11.48 1.64 -4.46
N SER A 136 -10.93 2.37 -5.43
CA SER A 136 -11.71 3.20 -6.35
C SER A 136 -11.87 2.61 -7.77
N PHE A 137 -11.44 1.37 -7.98
CA PHE A 137 -11.53 0.64 -9.25
C PHE A 137 -12.47 -0.57 -9.14
N SER A 138 -12.73 -1.24 -10.27
CA SER A 138 -13.58 -2.44 -10.34
C SER A 138 -14.99 -2.23 -9.77
N HIS A 139 -15.60 -1.10 -10.07
CA HIS A 139 -16.96 -0.74 -9.68
C HIS A 139 -17.69 -0.08 -10.86
N PRO A 140 -19.02 -0.23 -11.01
CA PRO A 140 -19.77 0.39 -12.12
C PRO A 140 -19.60 1.92 -12.23
N LYS A 141 -19.38 2.62 -11.10
CA LYS A 141 -19.12 4.06 -11.06
C LYS A 141 -17.64 4.43 -11.24
N SER A 142 -16.72 3.48 -11.41
CA SER A 142 -15.28 3.78 -11.51
C SER A 142 -14.94 4.51 -12.81
N GLY A 143 -15.43 4.07 -13.96
CA GLY A 143 -15.11 4.68 -15.24
C GLY A 143 -13.61 4.98 -15.41
N SER A 144 -13.28 6.06 -16.11
CA SER A 144 -11.91 6.58 -16.22
C SER A 144 -11.58 7.65 -15.17
N LEU A 145 -12.58 8.17 -14.47
CA LEU A 145 -12.46 9.23 -13.47
C LEU A 145 -13.35 8.94 -12.26
N THR A 146 -12.81 9.10 -11.08
CA THR A 146 -13.49 8.94 -9.78
C THR A 146 -13.49 10.26 -8.99
N LEU A 147 -12.48 10.54 -8.19
CA LEU A 147 -12.35 11.79 -7.42
C LEU A 147 -12.14 13.03 -8.32
N ALA A 148 -11.64 12.85 -9.54
CA ALA A 148 -11.52 13.90 -10.53
C ALA A 148 -12.72 13.99 -11.50
N ASN A 149 -13.80 13.25 -11.25
CA ASN A 149 -14.94 13.20 -12.15
C ASN A 149 -15.68 14.55 -12.17
N PRO A 150 -15.95 15.13 -13.36
CA PRO A 150 -16.75 16.35 -13.48
C PRO A 150 -18.21 16.14 -13.07
N ASP A 151 -18.76 14.91 -13.19
CA ASP A 151 -20.06 14.56 -12.66
C ASP A 151 -20.01 14.52 -11.13
N LYS A 152 -20.81 15.40 -10.52
CA LYS A 152 -20.83 15.58 -9.07
C LYS A 152 -21.37 14.34 -8.34
N GLU A 153 -22.36 13.65 -8.89
CA GLU A 153 -22.94 12.47 -8.25
C GLU A 153 -21.91 11.33 -8.14
N ILE A 154 -21.19 11.07 -9.22
CA ILE A 154 -20.10 10.07 -9.24
C ILE A 154 -18.99 10.48 -8.27
N ARG A 155 -18.60 11.75 -8.29
CA ARG A 155 -17.55 12.25 -7.42
C ARG A 155 -17.93 12.20 -5.94
N ASP A 156 -19.16 12.58 -5.58
CA ASP A 156 -19.65 12.53 -4.20
C ASP A 156 -19.66 11.10 -3.64
N PHE A 157 -20.03 10.12 -4.47
CA PHE A 157 -19.95 8.70 -4.11
C PHE A 157 -18.51 8.31 -3.72
N TRP A 158 -17.52 8.67 -4.52
CA TRP A 158 -16.12 8.33 -4.24
C TRP A 158 -15.51 9.14 -3.10
N ILE A 159 -15.96 10.37 -2.89
CA ILE A 159 -15.59 11.17 -1.70
C ILE A 159 -16.12 10.49 -0.44
N GLU A 160 -17.39 10.10 -0.41
CA GLU A 160 -17.97 9.41 0.76
C GLU A 160 -17.29 8.06 1.00
N HIS A 161 -17.06 7.25 -0.04
CA HIS A 161 -16.29 6.01 0.06
C HIS A 161 -14.94 6.25 0.76
N THR A 162 -14.16 7.22 0.28
CA THR A 162 -12.84 7.49 0.84
C THR A 162 -12.90 8.01 2.28
N LYS A 163 -13.88 8.85 2.62
CA LYS A 163 -14.13 9.30 4.00
C LYS A 163 -14.45 8.12 4.93
N ARG A 164 -15.29 7.18 4.48
CA ARG A 164 -15.61 5.98 5.25
C ARG A 164 -14.38 5.09 5.46
N CYS A 165 -13.57 4.88 4.43
CA CYS A 165 -12.30 4.17 4.55
C CYS A 165 -11.38 4.82 5.58
N ARG A 166 -11.31 6.15 5.64
CA ARG A 166 -10.53 6.88 6.66
C ARG A 166 -11.08 6.64 8.08
N ARG A 167 -12.39 6.61 8.26
CA ARG A 167 -13.01 6.31 9.56
C ARG A 167 -12.77 4.84 9.98
N ILE A 168 -12.76 3.90 9.04
CA ILE A 168 -12.38 2.50 9.29
C ILE A 168 -10.92 2.43 9.74
N ALA A 169 -10.01 3.09 9.04
CA ALA A 169 -8.59 3.14 9.40
C ALA A 169 -8.37 3.80 10.78
N ASP A 170 -9.11 4.85 11.10
CA ASP A 170 -9.07 5.49 12.43
C ASP A 170 -9.52 4.54 13.54
N ALA A 171 -10.60 3.78 13.31
CA ALA A 171 -11.06 2.78 14.26
C ALA A 171 -10.03 1.65 14.45
N MET A 172 -9.41 1.16 13.36
CA MET A 172 -8.32 0.19 13.42
C MET A 172 -7.15 0.70 14.26
N GLY A 173 -6.69 1.93 13.99
CA GLY A 173 -5.57 2.51 14.72
C GLY A 173 -5.86 2.71 16.21
N LYS A 174 -7.06 3.18 16.57
CA LYS A 174 -7.50 3.27 17.96
C LYS A 174 -7.56 1.92 18.64
N PHE A 175 -8.10 0.92 17.95
CA PHE A 175 -8.22 -0.45 18.49
C PHE A 175 -6.85 -1.09 18.75
N GLN A 176 -5.90 -0.91 17.86
CA GLN A 176 -4.56 -1.49 17.97
C GLN A 176 -3.57 -0.62 18.75
N ASN A 177 -3.98 0.58 19.19
CA ASN A 177 -3.14 1.57 19.88
C ASN A 177 -1.85 1.88 19.10
N ASP A 178 -1.98 2.01 17.79
CA ASP A 178 -0.90 2.31 16.85
C ASP A 178 -1.50 2.84 15.55
N PRO A 179 -1.05 3.97 15.00
CA PRO A 179 -1.69 4.54 13.82
C PRO A 179 -1.83 3.55 12.67
N CYS A 180 -3.03 3.47 12.10
CA CYS A 180 -3.26 2.76 10.85
C CYS A 180 -2.81 3.65 9.69
N ILE A 181 -1.91 3.16 8.85
CA ILE A 181 -1.51 3.88 7.65
C ILE A 181 -2.52 3.57 6.55
N MET A 182 -3.14 4.61 6.02
CA MET A 182 -4.15 4.43 4.98
C MET A 182 -3.74 5.11 3.68
N ASN A 183 -3.58 4.29 2.66
CA ASN A 183 -3.26 4.75 1.32
C ASN A 183 -4.51 5.13 0.53
N ILE A 184 -4.43 6.25 -0.17
CA ILE A 184 -5.43 6.72 -1.13
C ILE A 184 -4.80 6.76 -2.50
N TRP A 185 -5.19 5.80 -3.32
CA TRP A 185 -4.82 5.71 -4.72
C TRP A 185 -6.06 5.77 -5.60
N VAL A 186 -6.01 6.54 -6.67
CA VAL A 186 -7.04 6.61 -7.69
C VAL A 186 -6.43 6.51 -9.07
N HIS A 187 -7.11 5.75 -9.95
CA HIS A 187 -6.64 5.53 -11.32
C HIS A 187 -6.96 6.67 -12.30
N ASP A 188 -7.53 7.75 -11.81
CA ASP A 188 -8.07 8.86 -12.60
C ASP A 188 -7.14 9.32 -13.73
N GLY A 189 -7.59 9.14 -14.97
CA GLY A 189 -6.80 9.44 -16.15
C GLY A 189 -7.60 9.37 -17.46
N SER A 190 -6.92 9.51 -18.57
CA SER A 190 -7.52 9.42 -19.90
C SER A 190 -6.56 8.81 -20.92
N LYS A 191 -7.07 7.93 -21.76
CA LYS A 191 -6.33 7.38 -22.91
C LYS A 191 -6.26 8.36 -24.07
N ASP A 192 -7.16 9.34 -24.10
CA ASP A 192 -7.24 10.35 -25.13
C ASP A 192 -6.46 11.61 -24.75
N LEU A 193 -6.21 12.45 -25.74
CA LEU A 193 -5.60 13.75 -25.52
C LEU A 193 -6.53 14.63 -24.67
N THR A 194 -6.15 14.90 -23.45
CA THR A 194 -6.92 15.71 -22.53
C THR A 194 -6.73 17.19 -22.80
N VAL A 195 -7.80 17.89 -23.20
CA VAL A 195 -7.77 19.31 -23.56
C VAL A 195 -7.53 20.20 -22.34
N ASN A 196 -8.13 19.90 -21.21
CA ASN A 196 -8.06 20.74 -20.00
C ASN A 196 -7.59 19.94 -18.78
N LYS A 197 -6.30 19.62 -18.74
CA LYS A 197 -5.67 18.90 -17.62
C LYS A 197 -5.81 19.65 -16.30
N LEU A 198 -5.73 20.97 -16.32
CA LEU A 198 -5.83 21.80 -15.11
C LEU A 198 -7.19 21.61 -14.43
N ARG A 199 -8.28 21.59 -15.19
CA ARG A 199 -9.63 21.42 -14.65
C ARG A 199 -9.80 20.12 -13.86
N TYR A 200 -9.30 18.99 -14.36
CA TYR A 200 -9.37 17.72 -13.65
C TYR A 200 -8.52 17.72 -12.37
N ARG A 201 -7.36 18.37 -12.38
CA ARG A 201 -6.52 18.53 -11.20
C ARG A 201 -7.15 19.45 -10.15
N GLU A 202 -7.85 20.52 -10.58
CA GLU A 202 -8.64 21.36 -9.66
C GLU A 202 -9.75 20.56 -8.97
N ILE A 203 -10.45 19.71 -9.73
CA ILE A 203 -11.51 18.84 -9.19
C ILE A 203 -10.92 17.83 -8.20
N LEU A 204 -9.83 17.13 -8.57
CA LEU A 204 -9.15 16.19 -7.66
C LEU A 204 -8.71 16.89 -6.39
N LYS A 205 -8.11 18.08 -6.51
CA LYS A 205 -7.69 18.88 -5.35
C LYS A 205 -8.87 19.18 -4.42
N GLN A 206 -10.01 19.62 -4.97
CA GLN A 206 -11.22 19.92 -4.19
C GLN A 206 -11.73 18.67 -3.45
N SER A 207 -11.75 17.53 -4.11
CA SER A 207 -12.15 16.25 -3.52
C SER A 207 -11.22 15.85 -2.38
N LEU A 208 -9.91 15.97 -2.56
CA LEU A 208 -8.92 15.69 -1.52
C LEU A 208 -9.03 16.67 -0.33
N ASP A 209 -9.24 17.97 -0.58
CA ASP A 209 -9.45 18.96 0.47
C ASP A 209 -10.67 18.58 1.33
N GLU A 210 -11.75 18.09 0.70
CA GLU A 210 -12.96 17.66 1.40
C GLU A 210 -12.76 16.33 2.17
N ILE A 211 -12.07 15.37 1.58
CA ILE A 211 -11.77 14.07 2.20
C ILE A 211 -10.90 14.25 3.45
N LEU A 212 -9.88 15.10 3.35
CA LEU A 212 -8.88 15.27 4.41
C LEU A 212 -9.31 16.31 5.48
N ALA A 213 -10.46 16.94 5.36
CA ALA A 213 -10.94 17.94 6.31
C ALA A 213 -11.26 17.39 7.70
N GLU A 214 -11.62 16.10 7.81
CA GLU A 214 -11.91 15.43 9.07
C GLU A 214 -10.61 15.01 9.76
N ASP A 215 -10.40 15.45 11.00
CA ASP A 215 -9.27 15.02 11.84
C ASP A 215 -9.55 13.65 12.45
N LEU A 216 -8.69 12.68 12.18
CA LEU A 216 -8.83 11.28 12.57
C LEU A 216 -7.52 10.79 13.20
N PRO A 217 -7.35 10.96 14.54
CA PRO A 217 -6.06 10.77 15.21
C PRO A 217 -5.57 9.32 15.27
N GLY A 218 -6.43 8.34 15.02
CA GLY A 218 -6.05 6.91 14.99
C GLY A 218 -5.38 6.48 13.68
N MET A 219 -5.31 7.35 12.67
CA MET A 219 -4.77 6.98 11.37
C MET A 219 -3.90 8.07 10.77
N LYS A 220 -3.13 7.71 9.75
CA LYS A 220 -2.38 8.63 8.90
C LYS A 220 -2.77 8.39 7.45
N SER A 221 -3.23 9.45 6.76
CA SER A 221 -3.51 9.37 5.32
C SER A 221 -2.24 9.57 4.51
N CYS A 222 -2.03 8.74 3.50
CA CYS A 222 -1.03 8.95 2.49
C CYS A 222 -1.66 8.97 1.09
N LEU A 223 -1.05 9.70 0.19
CA LEU A 223 -1.54 9.90 -1.18
C LEU A 223 -0.55 9.32 -2.17
N GLU A 224 -1.03 8.43 -3.01
CA GLU A 224 -0.21 7.72 -3.98
C GLU A 224 -0.34 8.32 -5.37
N ALA A 225 0.80 8.65 -5.96
CA ALA A 225 0.89 9.09 -7.33
C ALA A 225 0.88 7.89 -8.30
N LYS A 226 0.53 8.17 -9.55
CA LYS A 226 0.58 7.21 -10.64
C LYS A 226 1.31 7.81 -11.84
N LEU A 227 2.14 7.01 -12.49
CA LEU A 227 2.78 7.40 -13.75
C LEU A 227 1.82 7.25 -14.93
N PHE A 228 1.14 6.10 -14.97
CA PHE A 228 0.07 5.80 -15.91
C PHE A 228 -1.22 5.56 -15.14
N GLY A 229 -2.37 5.64 -15.79
CA GLY A 229 -3.61 5.12 -15.24
C GLY A 229 -3.67 3.57 -15.32
N ILE A 230 -4.86 3.03 -15.19
CA ILE A 230 -5.09 1.60 -15.42
C ILE A 230 -5.11 1.33 -16.94
N GLY A 231 -4.01 0.86 -17.45
CA GLY A 231 -3.73 0.74 -18.88
C GLY A 231 -2.82 1.85 -19.36
N LEU A 232 -2.62 1.98 -20.64
CA LEU A 232 -1.70 2.95 -21.25
C LEU A 232 -2.40 4.29 -21.46
N GLU A 233 -2.70 5.02 -20.40
CA GLU A 233 -3.29 6.36 -20.48
C GLU A 233 -2.26 7.38 -20.94
N ALA A 234 -2.73 8.31 -21.77
CA ALA A 234 -1.94 9.45 -22.18
C ALA A 234 -1.85 10.56 -21.12
N TYR A 235 -2.71 10.50 -20.10
CA TYR A 235 -2.79 11.49 -19.05
C TYR A 235 -3.28 10.88 -17.74
N THR A 236 -2.52 11.10 -16.67
CA THR A 236 -2.88 10.79 -15.29
C THR A 236 -3.13 12.09 -14.52
N VAL A 237 -4.28 12.18 -13.84
CA VAL A 237 -4.65 13.38 -13.07
C VAL A 237 -3.71 13.53 -11.86
N GLY A 238 -3.59 12.47 -11.07
CA GLY A 238 -2.76 12.36 -9.87
C GLY A 238 -1.33 11.93 -10.17
N SER A 239 -0.56 12.77 -10.89
CA SER A 239 0.85 12.50 -11.20
C SER A 239 1.76 12.76 -9.99
N ASN A 240 3.01 12.28 -10.06
CA ASN A 240 4.05 12.56 -9.06
C ASN A 240 4.18 14.06 -8.77
N TYR A 241 4.16 14.92 -9.80
CA TYR A 241 4.23 16.37 -9.62
C TYR A 241 3.03 16.95 -8.88
N PHE A 242 1.83 16.43 -9.14
CA PHE A 242 0.61 16.88 -8.46
C PHE A 242 0.65 16.53 -6.97
N TYR A 243 0.88 15.25 -6.64
CA TYR A 243 0.84 14.79 -5.26
C TYR A 243 2.03 15.26 -4.44
N THR A 244 3.23 15.37 -5.01
CA THR A 244 4.37 16.00 -4.32
C THR A 244 4.03 17.42 -3.87
N GLY A 245 3.47 18.23 -4.77
CA GLY A 245 3.05 19.60 -4.44
C GLY A 245 1.92 19.64 -3.42
N TYR A 246 0.92 18.75 -3.56
CA TYR A 246 -0.23 18.70 -2.66
C TYR A 246 0.18 18.24 -1.26
N CYS A 247 0.93 17.15 -1.13
CA CYS A 247 1.37 16.60 0.15
C CYS A 247 2.28 17.58 0.92
N ALA A 248 3.26 18.18 0.23
CA ALA A 248 4.14 19.17 0.81
C ALA A 248 3.40 20.40 1.34
N LYS A 249 2.40 20.90 0.57
CA LYS A 249 1.61 22.06 0.97
C LYS A 249 0.69 21.80 2.14
N ASN A 250 0.10 20.60 2.23
CA ASN A 250 -0.95 20.28 3.19
C ASN A 250 -0.46 19.41 4.35
N ASN A 251 0.86 19.16 4.45
CA ASN A 251 1.49 18.33 5.49
C ASN A 251 0.89 16.92 5.57
N VAL A 252 0.67 16.29 4.40
CA VAL A 252 0.14 14.93 4.24
C VAL A 252 1.28 13.99 3.84
N MET A 253 1.24 12.74 4.27
CA MET A 253 2.20 11.72 3.84
C MET A 253 2.11 11.49 2.33
N TYR A 254 3.25 11.22 1.73
CA TYR A 254 3.36 10.84 0.33
C TYR A 254 3.64 9.34 0.21
N THR A 255 2.90 8.65 -0.64
CA THR A 255 3.19 7.25 -0.99
C THR A 255 4.13 7.23 -2.19
N LEU A 256 5.32 6.70 -1.96
CA LEU A 256 6.34 6.49 -2.97
C LEU A 256 6.23 5.02 -3.43
N ASP A 257 5.57 4.81 -4.57
CA ASP A 257 5.48 3.50 -5.21
C ASP A 257 6.63 3.34 -6.20
N THR A 258 7.42 2.28 -6.05
CA THR A 258 8.61 2.05 -6.88
C THR A 258 8.28 1.67 -8.32
N GLY A 259 7.05 1.25 -8.59
CA GLY A 259 6.54 0.96 -9.93
C GLY A 259 5.97 2.18 -10.67
N HIS A 260 5.76 3.32 -9.97
CA HIS A 260 5.09 4.50 -10.50
C HIS A 260 6.06 5.60 -10.97
N TYR A 261 7.24 5.22 -11.44
CA TYR A 261 8.27 6.11 -11.97
C TYR A 261 8.76 5.65 -13.33
N GLU A 262 9.36 6.56 -14.07
CA GLU A 262 9.97 6.21 -15.36
C GLU A 262 11.09 5.15 -15.16
N PRO A 263 11.24 4.18 -16.08
CA PRO A 263 12.19 3.07 -15.90
C PRO A 263 13.66 3.48 -15.70
N THR A 264 14.01 4.70 -16.07
CA THR A 264 15.37 5.25 -15.91
C THR A 264 15.53 6.12 -14.67
N GLU A 265 14.46 6.34 -13.92
CA GLU A 265 14.48 7.19 -12.72
C GLU A 265 14.98 6.40 -11.50
N ASN A 266 15.86 7.01 -10.73
CA ASN A 266 16.31 6.42 -9.47
C ASN A 266 15.38 6.82 -8.33
N VAL A 267 14.42 5.97 -8.02
CA VAL A 267 13.38 6.25 -7.02
C VAL A 267 13.97 6.50 -5.62
N SER A 268 15.11 5.90 -5.28
CA SER A 268 15.75 6.11 -3.98
C SER A 268 16.16 7.56 -3.73
N ASP A 269 16.46 8.32 -4.80
CA ASP A 269 16.81 9.74 -4.70
C ASP A 269 15.64 10.62 -4.20
N ALA A 270 14.42 10.18 -4.42
CA ALA A 270 13.23 10.90 -3.97
C ALA A 270 13.06 10.88 -2.43
N ILE A 271 13.61 9.90 -1.71
CA ILE A 271 13.39 9.70 -0.26
C ILE A 271 13.87 10.91 0.52
N SER A 272 15.16 11.21 0.48
CA SER A 272 15.73 12.32 1.24
C SER A 272 15.21 13.68 0.77
N ALA A 273 14.92 13.83 -0.53
CA ALA A 273 14.32 15.04 -1.07
C ALA A 273 12.89 15.29 -0.54
N LEU A 274 12.03 14.28 -0.59
CA LEU A 274 10.64 14.40 -0.11
C LEU A 274 10.55 14.63 1.39
N LEU A 275 11.39 13.96 2.19
CA LEU A 275 11.40 14.08 3.66
C LEU A 275 11.77 15.47 4.18
N LEU A 276 12.22 16.38 3.32
CA LEU A 276 12.37 17.81 3.65
C LEU A 276 11.03 18.56 3.66
N TYR A 277 10.03 18.05 2.98
CA TYR A 277 8.78 18.78 2.70
C TYR A 277 7.52 18.04 3.16
N VAL A 278 7.58 16.72 3.31
CA VAL A 278 6.45 15.91 3.82
C VAL A 278 6.79 15.33 5.19
N PRO A 279 5.81 15.08 6.06
CA PRO A 279 6.07 14.59 7.40
C PRO A 279 6.68 13.20 7.42
N GLU A 280 6.16 12.30 6.62
CA GLU A 280 6.53 10.88 6.54
C GLU A 280 6.26 10.36 5.12
N LEU A 281 6.81 9.18 4.82
CA LEU A 281 6.60 8.46 3.57
C LEU A 281 5.94 7.11 3.83
N MET A 282 5.00 6.72 2.99
CA MET A 282 4.63 5.33 2.77
C MET A 282 5.41 4.84 1.55
N LEU A 283 5.99 3.66 1.65
CA LEU A 283 6.62 3.01 0.52
C LEU A 283 5.73 1.88 0.02
N HIS A 284 5.45 1.86 -1.26
CA HIS A 284 4.93 0.71 -1.97
C HIS A 284 6.06 0.11 -2.78
N VAL A 285 6.67 -0.95 -2.24
CA VAL A 285 7.81 -1.61 -2.87
C VAL A 285 7.29 -2.72 -3.77
N SER A 286 7.46 -2.54 -5.06
CA SER A 286 7.11 -3.49 -6.11
C SER A 286 8.28 -3.67 -7.08
N ARG A 287 8.18 -4.61 -7.99
CA ARG A 287 9.17 -4.83 -9.05
C ARG A 287 8.53 -4.57 -10.42
N PRO A 288 8.67 -3.36 -10.97
CA PRO A 288 8.16 -3.06 -12.31
C PRO A 288 8.94 -3.82 -13.38
N MET A 289 8.23 -4.34 -14.38
CA MET A 289 8.81 -5.01 -15.55
C MET A 289 8.47 -4.20 -16.81
N HIS A 290 9.32 -3.24 -17.16
CA HIS A 290 9.17 -2.28 -18.27
C HIS A 290 8.11 -1.19 -18.07
N TRP A 291 7.11 -1.42 -17.26
CA TRP A 291 6.08 -0.47 -16.81
C TRP A 291 5.58 -0.89 -15.44
N ASP A 292 4.63 -0.15 -14.91
CA ASP A 292 3.90 -0.50 -13.71
C ASP A 292 3.19 -1.86 -13.86
N SER A 293 3.69 -2.87 -13.16
CA SER A 293 3.25 -4.27 -13.30
C SER A 293 3.24 -5.04 -11.97
N ASP A 294 3.59 -4.40 -10.88
CA ASP A 294 3.50 -4.88 -9.49
C ASP A 294 3.91 -6.36 -9.31
N HIS A 295 5.07 -6.73 -9.84
CA HIS A 295 5.61 -8.07 -9.65
C HIS A 295 6.23 -8.26 -8.27
N VAL A 296 6.29 -9.52 -7.84
CA VAL A 296 6.96 -9.92 -6.59
C VAL A 296 8.35 -9.30 -6.50
N THR A 297 8.59 -8.59 -5.39
CA THR A 297 9.82 -7.86 -5.13
C THR A 297 11.02 -8.79 -5.00
N LEU A 298 12.13 -8.41 -5.61
CA LEU A 298 13.43 -9.04 -5.42
C LEU A 298 14.37 -8.07 -4.73
N PHE A 299 15.32 -8.58 -3.95
CA PHE A 299 16.36 -7.75 -3.36
C PHE A 299 17.49 -7.49 -4.40
N ASP A 300 17.12 -6.72 -5.43
CA ASP A 300 18.01 -6.26 -6.50
C ASP A 300 18.71 -4.95 -6.15
N ASP A 301 19.43 -4.36 -7.10
CA ASP A 301 20.17 -3.11 -6.87
C ASP A 301 19.24 -1.92 -6.59
N ASN A 302 18.06 -1.86 -7.21
CA ASN A 302 17.09 -0.78 -6.97
C ASN A 302 16.54 -0.87 -5.55
N THR A 303 16.11 -2.04 -5.12
CA THR A 303 15.60 -2.30 -3.76
C THR A 303 16.70 -2.03 -2.72
N ARG A 304 17.95 -2.47 -2.97
CA ARG A 304 19.08 -2.18 -2.10
C ARG A 304 19.34 -0.70 -1.97
N ASN A 305 19.30 0.06 -3.05
CA ASN A 305 19.51 1.50 -3.04
C ASN A 305 18.40 2.21 -2.26
N LEU A 306 17.13 1.79 -2.43
CA LEU A 306 15.98 2.31 -1.70
C LEU A 306 16.20 2.19 -0.19
N PHE A 307 16.47 1.00 0.32
CA PHE A 307 16.68 0.76 1.75
C PHE A 307 17.98 1.41 2.28
N SER A 308 19.03 1.47 1.46
CA SER A 308 20.25 2.17 1.83
C SER A 308 20.01 3.66 2.04
N GLU A 309 19.15 4.29 1.21
CA GLU A 309 18.84 5.70 1.37
C GLU A 309 17.97 5.96 2.61
N ILE A 310 17.00 5.10 2.93
CA ILE A 310 16.23 5.19 4.18
C ILE A 310 17.17 5.18 5.41
N VAL A 311 18.14 4.27 5.43
CA VAL A 311 19.11 4.16 6.52
C VAL A 311 20.04 5.39 6.57
N ARG A 312 20.57 5.84 5.42
CA ARG A 312 21.46 7.01 5.33
C ARG A 312 20.76 8.31 5.71
N ALA A 313 19.50 8.45 5.35
CA ALA A 313 18.66 9.58 5.73
C ALA A 313 18.20 9.54 7.19
N ASN A 314 18.53 8.47 7.94
CA ASN A 314 18.03 8.20 9.29
C ASN A 314 16.51 8.30 9.37
N ALA A 315 15.82 7.65 8.42
CA ALA A 315 14.39 7.82 8.17
C ALA A 315 13.54 6.59 8.52
N LEU A 316 14.08 5.59 9.24
CA LEU A 316 13.34 4.38 9.61
C LEU A 316 12.08 4.66 10.45
N ASP A 317 12.06 5.74 11.21
CA ASP A 317 10.93 6.20 12.01
C ASP A 317 9.92 7.06 11.22
N ARG A 318 10.27 7.43 9.98
CA ARG A 318 9.47 8.27 9.09
C ARG A 318 9.11 7.59 7.76
N ALA A 319 9.56 6.36 7.55
CA ALA A 319 9.30 5.57 6.35
C ALA A 319 8.51 4.31 6.72
N HIS A 320 7.24 4.27 6.34
CA HIS A 320 6.39 3.11 6.50
C HIS A 320 6.58 2.21 5.29
N ILE A 321 7.15 1.02 5.51
CA ILE A 321 7.53 0.11 4.43
C ILE A 321 6.38 -0.83 4.12
N GLY A 322 5.85 -0.76 2.90
CA GLY A 322 4.88 -1.70 2.37
C GLY A 322 5.41 -2.46 1.17
N LEU A 323 5.09 -3.75 1.08
CA LEU A 323 5.29 -4.54 -0.12
C LEU A 323 3.97 -4.53 -0.88
N ASP A 324 3.95 -3.87 -2.03
CA ASP A 324 2.76 -3.77 -2.87
C ASP A 324 3.00 -4.45 -4.21
N TYR A 325 2.63 -5.71 -4.27
CA TYR A 325 2.66 -6.48 -5.49
C TYR A 325 1.54 -7.51 -5.48
N PHE A 326 1.10 -7.91 -6.66
CA PHE A 326 0.14 -9.00 -6.83
C PHE A 326 0.56 -9.87 -8.01
N ASP A 327 0.58 -11.17 -7.77
CA ASP A 327 0.95 -12.17 -8.78
C ASP A 327 0.07 -13.41 -8.57
N ALA A 328 -0.90 -13.61 -9.44
CA ALA A 328 -1.80 -14.75 -9.40
C ALA A 328 -1.20 -16.03 -10.04
N SER A 329 0.09 -16.05 -10.39
CA SER A 329 0.77 -17.23 -10.91
C SER A 329 1.29 -18.16 -9.82
N ILE A 330 1.42 -17.67 -8.58
CA ILE A 330 1.93 -18.43 -7.44
C ILE A 330 1.02 -18.31 -6.22
N ASN A 331 1.22 -19.21 -5.27
CA ASN A 331 0.55 -19.15 -3.97
C ASN A 331 0.99 -17.93 -3.15
N ARG A 332 0.08 -17.32 -2.40
CA ARG A 332 0.34 -16.19 -1.50
C ARG A 332 1.53 -16.45 -0.56
N ILE A 333 1.58 -17.63 0.04
CA ILE A 333 2.66 -18.00 0.96
C ILE A 333 4.00 -18.01 0.24
N GLY A 334 4.04 -18.46 -1.01
CA GLY A 334 5.24 -18.43 -1.84
C GLY A 334 5.61 -17.03 -2.33
N ALA A 335 4.62 -16.14 -2.53
CA ALA A 335 4.85 -14.75 -2.93
C ALA A 335 5.53 -13.95 -1.80
N TYR A 336 5.03 -14.09 -0.57
CA TYR A 336 5.64 -13.45 0.60
C TYR A 336 6.98 -14.10 0.98
#